data_f1bca7f899ed8036dcad4fbc807ed68f
#
_entry.id   f1bca7f899ed8036dcad4fbc807ed68f
#
_cell.length_a   1.000
_cell.length_b   1.000
_cell.length_c   1.000
_cell.angle_alpha   90.00
_cell.angle_beta   90.00
_cell.angle_gamma   90.00
#
_symmetry.space_group_name_H-M   'P 1'
#
loop_
_entity.id
_entity.type
_entity.pdbx_description
1 polymer ?
#
loop_
_entity_poly.entity_id
_entity_poly.type
_entity_poly.pdbx_seq_one_letter_code
_entity_poly.pdbx_strand_id
1 'polypeptide(L)'
;MAEPSVLTVIPVLNEELHLDRCLRSIRSQTLPRDQHRVLVLDGGSTDGTREIALQHVRESISGEGPVVELLDNPGVHVPHARNLALKKVDDESHMFEIIGHAWVPPEHLENRLADLQEAEAEIGRSIGSMGTKIIPEVTGGLWGESSIEALLSSPLGGSGQFARFKGRSIAESPAFCLHRVEAIQDVNGWDERWVVGQDRDLNLRIAKAGWPVMRSDASYLHMAKRRSFSSLWGMGHRYGYWRARQASVSVSRLRVREFLPWFGFLAVICGFALSGEVDGSIYLSLYLVTSYASVALLVGLLEAIRFRHISLILGVPLGLVILHISFSLGLLRGGLKQPPPANERVKSANH
;
A
#
# COMPACT_ATOMS: atom_id res chain seq x y z
N MET A 1 30.60 -14.85 1.43
CA MET A 1 29.37 -14.29 2.05
C MET A 1 28.33 -15.39 1.96
N ALA A 2 27.48 -15.58 2.98
CA ALA A 2 26.38 -16.53 2.90
C ALA A 2 25.43 -16.10 1.77
N GLU A 3 24.81 -17.07 1.12
CA GLU A 3 23.79 -16.77 0.11
C GLU A 3 22.60 -16.06 0.76
N PRO A 4 21.98 -15.06 0.08
CA PRO A 4 20.87 -14.33 0.67
C PRO A 4 19.64 -15.23 0.83
N SER A 5 19.04 -15.20 2.01
CA SER A 5 17.81 -15.93 2.35
C SER A 5 16.67 -14.95 2.67
N VAL A 6 15.44 -15.35 2.36
CA VAL A 6 14.25 -14.48 2.42
C VAL A 6 13.15 -15.09 3.28
N LEU A 7 12.69 -14.34 4.27
CA LEU A 7 11.44 -14.59 4.97
C LEU A 7 10.30 -13.79 4.28
N THR A 8 9.40 -14.47 3.60
CA THR A 8 8.18 -13.83 3.07
C THR A 8 7.11 -13.78 4.14
N VAL A 9 6.57 -12.59 4.40
CA VAL A 9 5.58 -12.33 5.45
C VAL A 9 4.26 -11.89 4.86
N ILE A 10 3.20 -12.64 5.16
CA ILE A 10 1.85 -12.48 4.60
C ILE A 10 0.83 -12.28 5.72
N PRO A 11 0.60 -11.04 6.20
CA PRO A 11 -0.51 -10.75 7.09
C PRO A 11 -1.84 -10.96 6.36
N VAL A 12 -2.77 -11.69 6.98
CA VAL A 12 -4.09 -11.97 6.41
C VAL A 12 -5.21 -11.69 7.40
N LEU A 13 -6.35 -11.23 6.89
CA LEU A 13 -7.61 -11.10 7.61
C LEU A 13 -8.76 -11.06 6.60
N ASN A 14 -9.53 -12.15 6.53
CA ASN A 14 -10.65 -12.31 5.60
C ASN A 14 -10.22 -12.12 4.12
N GLU A 15 -9.30 -12.97 3.66
CA GLU A 15 -8.67 -12.93 2.33
C GLU A 15 -9.00 -14.17 1.48
N GLU A 16 -10.11 -14.90 1.77
CA GLU A 16 -10.48 -16.15 1.10
C GLU A 16 -10.52 -16.04 -0.42
N LEU A 17 -10.87 -14.86 -0.97
CA LEU A 17 -11.02 -14.65 -2.41
C LEU A 17 -9.67 -14.63 -3.15
N HIS A 18 -8.59 -14.31 -2.47
CA HIS A 18 -7.31 -14.02 -3.14
C HIS A 18 -6.12 -14.79 -2.59
N LEU A 19 -6.20 -15.28 -1.35
CA LEU A 19 -5.08 -15.88 -0.64
C LEU A 19 -4.49 -17.11 -1.38
N ASP A 20 -5.32 -17.94 -1.97
CA ASP A 20 -4.86 -19.10 -2.75
C ASP A 20 -3.95 -18.66 -3.92
N ARG A 21 -4.36 -17.65 -4.68
CA ARG A 21 -3.55 -17.09 -5.77
C ARG A 21 -2.23 -16.49 -5.26
N CYS A 22 -2.29 -15.77 -4.14
CA CYS A 22 -1.10 -15.22 -3.48
C CYS A 22 -0.12 -16.33 -3.12
N LEU A 23 -0.55 -17.32 -2.35
CA LEU A 23 0.30 -18.40 -1.87
C LEU A 23 0.85 -19.26 -3.00
N ARG A 24 0.07 -19.56 -4.05
CA ARG A 24 0.58 -20.23 -5.25
C ARG A 24 1.72 -19.44 -5.89
N SER A 25 1.59 -18.12 -6.03
CA SER A 25 2.63 -17.29 -6.63
C SER A 25 3.91 -17.22 -5.80
N ILE A 26 3.78 -17.28 -4.47
CA ILE A 26 4.93 -17.30 -3.56
C ILE A 26 5.58 -18.68 -3.52
N ARG A 27 4.81 -19.76 -3.56
CA ARG A 27 5.34 -21.13 -3.60
C ARG A 27 6.00 -21.49 -4.93
N SER A 28 5.68 -20.80 -6.00
CA SER A 28 6.28 -20.99 -7.33
C SER A 28 7.53 -20.13 -7.57
N GLN A 29 8.09 -19.50 -6.53
CA GLN A 29 9.32 -18.73 -6.69
C GLN A 29 10.50 -19.63 -7.06
N THR A 30 11.38 -19.09 -7.94
CA THR A 30 12.59 -19.80 -8.41
C THR A 30 13.70 -19.84 -7.37
N LEU A 31 13.59 -19.06 -6.30
CA LEU A 31 14.55 -19.06 -5.20
C LEU A 31 14.62 -20.45 -4.54
N PRO A 32 15.80 -21.00 -4.27
CA PRO A 32 15.96 -22.32 -3.63
C PRO A 32 15.17 -22.45 -2.32
N ARG A 33 14.68 -23.66 -2.06
CA ARG A 33 13.82 -23.95 -0.89
C ARG A 33 14.47 -23.60 0.44
N ASP A 34 15.74 -23.85 0.57
CA ASP A 34 16.56 -23.55 1.77
C ASP A 34 16.88 -22.07 1.94
N GLN A 35 16.65 -21.27 0.90
CA GLN A 35 16.80 -19.81 0.93
C GLN A 35 15.49 -19.07 1.07
N HIS A 36 14.34 -19.78 1.17
CA HIS A 36 13.03 -19.13 1.19
C HIS A 36 12.08 -19.80 2.19
N ARG A 37 11.59 -19.03 3.13
CA ARG A 37 10.55 -19.44 4.10
C ARG A 37 9.37 -18.46 4.06
N VAL A 38 8.16 -18.93 4.35
CA VAL A 38 6.93 -18.16 4.28
C VAL A 38 6.16 -18.23 5.59
N LEU A 39 5.84 -17.07 6.17
CA LEU A 39 4.95 -16.97 7.31
C LEU A 39 3.64 -16.31 6.90
N VAL A 40 2.55 -17.04 7.04
CA VAL A 40 1.18 -16.50 6.98
C VAL A 40 0.74 -16.17 8.41
N LEU A 41 0.31 -14.93 8.64
CA LEU A 41 -0.08 -14.47 9.97
C LEU A 41 -1.55 -14.05 9.96
N ASP A 42 -2.40 -14.90 10.53
CA ASP A 42 -3.84 -14.73 10.53
C ASP A 42 -4.31 -13.85 11.69
N GLY A 43 -4.97 -12.75 11.37
CA GLY A 43 -5.53 -11.79 12.33
C GLY A 43 -6.86 -12.22 12.96
N GLY A 44 -7.23 -13.49 12.86
CA GLY A 44 -8.49 -14.04 13.34
C GLY A 44 -9.58 -13.98 12.26
N SER A 45 -9.27 -14.49 11.07
CA SER A 45 -10.21 -14.57 9.95
C SER A 45 -11.44 -15.42 10.31
N THR A 46 -12.60 -15.01 9.78
CA THR A 46 -13.91 -15.65 10.00
C THR A 46 -14.50 -16.27 8.73
N ASP A 47 -13.76 -16.18 7.62
CA ASP A 47 -14.06 -16.78 6.31
C ASP A 47 -13.13 -17.98 6.04
N GLY A 48 -13.06 -18.47 4.80
CA GLY A 48 -12.22 -19.61 4.39
C GLY A 48 -10.71 -19.33 4.35
N THR A 49 -10.22 -18.17 4.81
CA THR A 49 -8.80 -17.78 4.77
C THR A 49 -7.90 -18.80 5.46
N ARG A 50 -8.29 -19.22 6.67
CA ARG A 50 -7.47 -20.13 7.50
C ARG A 50 -7.35 -21.52 6.88
N GLU A 51 -8.44 -22.03 6.32
CA GLU A 51 -8.48 -23.32 5.63
C GLU A 51 -7.57 -23.33 4.41
N ILE A 52 -7.58 -22.26 3.63
CA ILE A 52 -6.69 -22.08 2.47
C ILE A 52 -5.23 -22.07 2.93
N ALA A 53 -4.90 -21.30 3.95
CA ALA A 53 -3.55 -21.24 4.49
C ALA A 53 -3.06 -22.62 4.96
N LEU A 54 -3.89 -23.36 5.74
CA LEU A 54 -3.58 -24.71 6.23
C LEU A 54 -3.40 -25.73 5.09
N GLN A 55 -4.13 -25.59 3.98
CA GLN A 55 -3.90 -26.40 2.80
C GLN A 55 -2.49 -26.20 2.26
N HIS A 56 -2.07 -24.93 2.04
CA HIS A 56 -0.72 -24.61 1.57
C HIS A 56 0.39 -25.03 2.54
N VAL A 57 0.15 -24.96 3.86
CA VAL A 57 1.06 -25.50 4.87
C VAL A 57 1.29 -27.00 4.62
N ARG A 58 0.20 -27.81 4.54
CA ARG A 58 0.31 -29.26 4.29
C ARG A 58 1.03 -29.58 2.97
N GLU A 59 0.68 -28.88 1.90
CA GLU A 59 1.31 -29.06 0.60
C GLU A 59 2.79 -28.67 0.57
N SER A 60 3.23 -27.73 1.41
CA SER A 60 4.62 -27.29 1.47
C SER A 60 5.56 -28.27 2.16
N ILE A 61 5.05 -29.20 2.98
CA ILE A 61 5.86 -30.16 3.73
C ILE A 61 6.57 -31.13 2.80
N SER A 62 5.87 -31.66 1.81
CA SER A 62 6.37 -32.69 0.87
C SER A 62 6.55 -32.17 -0.56
N GLY A 63 6.18 -30.93 -0.84
CA GLY A 63 6.22 -30.33 -2.17
C GLY A 63 7.53 -29.60 -2.48
N GLU A 64 7.63 -29.14 -3.71
CA GLU A 64 8.64 -28.17 -4.15
C GLU A 64 8.29 -26.77 -3.66
N GLY A 65 9.28 -25.88 -3.60
CA GLY A 65 9.13 -24.51 -3.15
C GLY A 65 9.29 -24.34 -1.63
N PRO A 66 9.09 -23.11 -1.10
CA PRO A 66 9.38 -22.76 0.30
C PRO A 66 8.45 -23.47 1.29
N VAL A 67 8.95 -23.66 2.52
CA VAL A 67 8.12 -24.07 3.65
C VAL A 67 7.16 -22.93 4.02
N VAL A 68 5.89 -23.27 4.18
CA VAL A 68 4.83 -22.34 4.60
C VAL A 68 4.41 -22.66 6.03
N GLU A 69 4.40 -21.67 6.88
CA GLU A 69 3.90 -21.76 8.25
C GLU A 69 2.71 -20.83 8.45
N LEU A 70 1.74 -21.25 9.25
CA LEU A 70 0.60 -20.42 9.67
C LEU A 70 0.71 -20.10 11.16
N LEU A 71 0.69 -18.82 11.50
CA LEU A 71 0.72 -18.33 12.86
C LEU A 71 -0.50 -17.46 13.15
N ASP A 72 -0.97 -17.50 14.38
CA ASP A 72 -1.99 -16.56 14.86
C ASP A 72 -1.37 -15.19 15.10
N ASN A 73 -2.04 -14.13 14.64
CA ASN A 73 -1.70 -12.74 14.93
C ASN A 73 -2.72 -12.13 15.91
N PRO A 74 -2.56 -12.27 17.21
CA PRO A 74 -3.51 -11.76 18.20
C PRO A 74 -3.64 -10.23 18.19
N GLY A 75 -2.66 -9.51 17.62
CA GLY A 75 -2.68 -8.07 17.42
C GLY A 75 -3.55 -7.62 16.24
N VAL A 76 -4.09 -8.54 15.44
CA VAL A 76 -4.98 -8.36 14.28
C VAL A 76 -4.33 -7.55 13.14
N HIS A 77 -3.72 -6.41 13.45
CA HIS A 77 -3.19 -5.47 12.46
C HIS A 77 -1.83 -5.88 11.89
N VAL A 78 -1.55 -5.41 10.68
CA VAL A 78 -0.35 -5.70 9.91
C VAL A 78 0.96 -5.43 10.66
N PRO A 79 1.16 -4.32 11.40
CA PRO A 79 2.41 -4.08 12.14
C PRO A 79 2.69 -5.14 13.21
N HIS A 80 1.64 -5.64 13.88
CA HIS A 80 1.78 -6.71 14.88
C HIS A 80 2.23 -8.01 14.22
N ALA A 81 1.60 -8.37 13.08
CA ALA A 81 1.99 -9.54 12.31
C ALA A 81 3.47 -9.48 11.88
N ARG A 82 3.90 -8.34 11.33
CA ARG A 82 5.27 -8.14 10.88
C ARG A 82 6.29 -8.16 12.02
N ASN A 83 5.96 -7.56 13.18
CA ASN A 83 6.80 -7.65 14.36
C ASN A 83 6.85 -9.07 14.93
N LEU A 84 5.76 -9.82 14.85
CA LEU A 84 5.75 -11.23 15.22
C LEU A 84 6.66 -12.04 14.28
N ALA A 85 6.58 -11.80 12.97
CA ALA A 85 7.46 -12.42 11.99
C ALA A 85 8.95 -12.04 12.22
N LEU A 86 9.24 -10.77 12.55
CA LEU A 86 10.61 -10.33 12.86
C LEU A 86 11.22 -11.09 14.04
N LYS A 87 10.41 -11.47 15.04
CA LYS A 87 10.84 -12.31 16.16
C LYS A 87 11.04 -13.78 15.78
N LYS A 88 10.58 -14.18 14.60
CA LYS A 88 10.68 -15.54 14.06
C LYS A 88 11.70 -15.65 12.93
N VAL A 89 12.46 -14.59 12.67
CA VAL A 89 13.64 -14.64 11.81
C VAL A 89 14.67 -15.53 12.49
N ASP A 90 15.17 -16.51 11.75
CA ASP A 90 16.25 -17.38 12.18
C ASP A 90 17.60 -16.89 11.59
N ASP A 91 17.90 -17.25 10.35
CA ASP A 91 19.11 -16.87 9.62
C ASP A 91 18.82 -16.08 8.33
N GLU A 92 17.54 -15.74 8.10
CA GLU A 92 17.18 -14.97 6.91
C GLU A 92 17.81 -13.58 6.94
N SER A 93 18.46 -13.24 5.84
CA SER A 93 19.09 -11.93 5.66
C SER A 93 18.09 -10.84 5.26
N HIS A 94 16.98 -11.23 4.65
CA HIS A 94 15.97 -10.33 4.13
C HIS A 94 14.54 -10.75 4.49
N MET A 95 13.66 -9.77 4.60
CA MET A 95 12.24 -9.93 4.84
C MET A 95 11.45 -9.29 3.71
N PHE A 96 10.63 -10.08 3.02
CA PHE A 96 9.76 -9.60 1.93
C PHE A 96 8.35 -9.39 2.45
N GLU A 97 7.82 -8.19 2.27
CA GLU A 97 6.45 -7.85 2.61
C GLU A 97 5.52 -8.07 1.43
N ILE A 98 4.49 -8.90 1.63
CA ILE A 98 3.37 -9.03 0.69
C ILE A 98 2.06 -9.16 1.47
N ILE A 99 0.91 -8.98 0.82
CA ILE A 99 -0.42 -9.09 1.43
C ILE A 99 -1.24 -10.18 0.73
N GLY A 100 -2.24 -10.72 1.41
CA GLY A 100 -3.03 -11.87 0.94
C GLY A 100 -3.74 -11.69 -0.41
N HIS A 101 -3.91 -10.45 -0.88
CA HIS A 101 -4.51 -10.14 -2.18
C HIS A 101 -3.53 -9.57 -3.22
N ALA A 102 -2.24 -9.95 -3.12
CA ALA A 102 -1.21 -9.63 -4.10
C ALA A 102 -0.54 -10.92 -4.61
N TRP A 103 0.03 -10.87 -5.82
CA TRP A 103 0.74 -11.99 -6.43
C TRP A 103 1.88 -11.49 -7.31
N VAL A 104 2.86 -12.35 -7.50
CA VAL A 104 4.15 -12.03 -8.12
C VAL A 104 4.51 -13.04 -9.21
N PRO A 105 5.37 -12.68 -10.20
CA PRO A 105 5.92 -13.65 -11.15
C PRO A 105 6.89 -14.63 -10.45
N PRO A 106 7.17 -15.80 -11.06
CA PRO A 106 8.03 -16.82 -10.45
C PRO A 106 9.45 -16.33 -10.10
N GLU A 107 10.04 -15.48 -10.91
CA GLU A 107 11.41 -14.97 -10.75
C GLU A 107 11.48 -13.69 -9.85
N HIS A 108 10.41 -13.38 -9.13
CA HIS A 108 10.30 -12.10 -8.41
C HIS A 108 11.38 -11.91 -7.36
N LEU A 109 11.57 -12.89 -6.48
CA LEU A 109 12.55 -12.79 -5.39
C LEU A 109 13.98 -12.84 -5.91
N GLU A 110 14.26 -13.75 -6.85
CA GLU A 110 15.57 -13.88 -7.48
C GLU A 110 15.99 -12.57 -8.17
N ASN A 111 15.14 -12.02 -9.04
CA ASN A 111 15.40 -10.77 -9.73
C ASN A 111 15.62 -9.60 -8.76
N ARG A 112 14.87 -9.55 -7.65
CA ARG A 112 15.01 -8.49 -6.66
C ARG A 112 16.27 -8.60 -5.82
N LEU A 113 16.69 -9.82 -5.46
CA LEU A 113 17.95 -10.03 -4.76
C LEU A 113 19.14 -9.67 -5.66
N ALA A 114 19.12 -10.09 -6.92
CA ALA A 114 20.16 -9.73 -7.88
C ALA A 114 20.26 -8.21 -8.09
N ASP A 115 19.13 -7.54 -8.29
CA ASP A 115 19.05 -6.09 -8.45
C ASP A 115 19.49 -5.33 -7.18
N LEU A 116 19.18 -5.85 -6.00
CA LEU A 116 19.61 -5.30 -4.71
C LEU A 116 21.14 -5.38 -4.58
N GLN A 117 21.73 -6.54 -4.88
CA GLN A 117 23.18 -6.74 -4.83
C GLN A 117 23.93 -5.83 -5.82
N GLU A 118 23.41 -5.70 -7.04
CA GLU A 118 23.95 -4.78 -8.05
C GLU A 118 23.90 -3.32 -7.56
N ALA A 119 22.75 -2.89 -7.03
CA ALA A 119 22.59 -1.55 -6.47
C ALA A 119 23.53 -1.29 -5.29
N GLU A 120 23.73 -2.27 -4.40
CA GLU A 120 24.66 -2.17 -3.28
C GLU A 120 26.12 -2.05 -3.75
N ALA A 121 26.49 -2.79 -4.79
CA ALA A 121 27.81 -2.68 -5.41
C ALA A 121 28.03 -1.29 -6.05
N GLU A 122 27.02 -0.73 -6.72
CA GLU A 122 27.09 0.60 -7.33
C GLU A 122 27.25 1.71 -6.28
N ILE A 123 26.53 1.65 -5.17
CA ILE A 123 26.57 2.71 -4.16
C ILE A 123 27.63 2.48 -3.06
N GLY A 124 28.28 1.31 -3.06
CA GLY A 124 29.33 0.94 -2.11
C GLY A 124 28.85 0.72 -0.67
N ARG A 125 27.56 0.42 -0.45
CA ARG A 125 26.96 0.24 0.88
C ARG A 125 25.68 -0.58 0.82
N SER A 126 25.35 -1.24 1.93
CA SER A 126 24.12 -2.02 2.06
C SER A 126 22.86 -1.16 2.02
N ILE A 127 21.79 -1.66 1.39
CA ILE A 127 20.48 -1.03 1.27
C ILE A 127 19.55 -1.60 2.35
N GLY A 128 18.89 -0.73 3.09
CA GLY A 128 17.96 -1.13 4.17
C GLY A 128 16.60 -1.59 3.66
N SER A 129 16.11 -0.98 2.58
CA SER A 129 14.80 -1.31 2.00
C SER A 129 14.79 -1.04 0.50
N MET A 130 14.26 -1.99 -0.27
CA MET A 130 14.02 -1.80 -1.70
C MET A 130 12.59 -2.22 -2.04
N GLY A 131 11.75 -1.26 -2.44
CA GLY A 131 10.38 -1.52 -2.86
C GLY A 131 10.28 -1.92 -4.32
N THR A 132 9.13 -2.46 -4.72
CA THR A 132 8.87 -2.94 -6.07
C THR A 132 7.75 -2.18 -6.76
N LYS A 133 7.64 -2.38 -8.06
CA LYS A 133 6.61 -1.80 -8.91
C LYS A 133 5.30 -2.54 -8.78
N ILE A 134 4.19 -1.79 -8.73
CA ILE A 134 2.85 -2.36 -8.81
C ILE A 134 2.33 -2.18 -10.22
N ILE A 135 1.99 -3.27 -10.90
CA ILE A 135 1.37 -3.23 -12.21
C ILE A 135 -0.15 -3.23 -12.04
N PRO A 136 -0.85 -2.18 -12.51
CA PRO A 136 -2.30 -2.14 -12.49
C PRO A 136 -2.88 -3.20 -13.45
N GLU A 137 -3.92 -3.89 -13.01
CA GLU A 137 -4.62 -4.92 -13.79
C GLU A 137 -6.06 -4.46 -14.05
N VAL A 138 -6.27 -3.71 -15.14
CA VAL A 138 -7.61 -3.32 -15.60
C VAL A 138 -8.16 -4.43 -16.49
N THR A 139 -9.00 -5.28 -15.90
CA THR A 139 -9.49 -6.51 -16.55
C THR A 139 -10.71 -6.32 -17.42
N GLY A 140 -11.27 -5.10 -17.52
CA GLY A 140 -12.53 -4.85 -18.24
C GLY A 140 -13.77 -5.49 -17.60
N GLY A 141 -13.65 -5.95 -16.34
CA GLY A 141 -14.74 -6.53 -15.57
C GLY A 141 -15.80 -5.51 -15.13
N LEU A 142 -16.15 -5.47 -13.85
CA LEU A 142 -17.12 -4.49 -13.36
C LEU A 142 -16.62 -3.05 -13.58
N TRP A 143 -17.50 -2.17 -14.04
CA TRP A 143 -17.18 -0.75 -14.31
C TRP A 143 -16.51 -0.05 -13.12
N GLY A 144 -17.00 -0.30 -11.89
CA GLY A 144 -16.41 0.27 -10.68
C GLY A 144 -14.98 -0.21 -10.43
N GLU A 145 -14.70 -1.51 -10.60
CA GLU A 145 -13.37 -2.11 -10.40
C GLU A 145 -12.35 -1.53 -11.38
N SER A 146 -12.66 -1.54 -12.68
CA SER A 146 -11.80 -0.97 -13.72
C SER A 146 -11.55 0.53 -13.52
N SER A 147 -12.59 1.27 -13.10
CA SER A 147 -12.49 2.71 -12.85
C SER A 147 -11.59 3.02 -11.64
N ILE A 148 -11.72 2.24 -10.56
CA ILE A 148 -10.90 2.40 -9.35
C ILE A 148 -9.44 2.04 -9.63
N GLU A 149 -9.19 0.96 -10.37
CA GLU A 149 -7.83 0.56 -10.73
C GLU A 149 -7.14 1.64 -11.58
N ALA A 150 -7.83 2.11 -12.64
CA ALA A 150 -7.33 3.19 -13.48
C ALA A 150 -7.09 4.47 -12.67
N LEU A 151 -8.05 4.87 -11.82
CA LEU A 151 -7.93 6.01 -10.94
C LEU A 151 -6.70 5.90 -10.04
N LEU A 152 -6.59 4.82 -9.25
CA LEU A 152 -5.51 4.68 -8.26
C LEU A 152 -4.13 4.62 -8.91
N SER A 153 -4.01 4.07 -10.12
CA SER A 153 -2.77 4.05 -10.90
C SER A 153 -2.50 5.36 -11.67
N SER A 154 -3.46 6.30 -11.71
CA SER A 154 -3.31 7.60 -12.34
C SER A 154 -2.38 8.54 -11.55
N PRO A 155 -1.88 9.64 -12.15
CA PRO A 155 -1.08 10.64 -11.44
C PRO A 155 -1.80 11.27 -10.22
N LEU A 156 -3.13 11.37 -10.26
CA LEU A 156 -3.95 11.96 -9.20
C LEU A 156 -4.45 10.93 -8.18
N GLY A 157 -4.33 9.64 -8.46
CA GLY A 157 -4.92 8.56 -7.66
C GLY A 157 -4.12 8.14 -6.42
N GLY A 158 -2.96 8.72 -6.17
CA GLY A 158 -2.14 8.43 -4.99
C GLY A 158 -1.26 7.18 -5.08
N SER A 159 -1.68 6.13 -5.77
CA SER A 159 -0.86 4.92 -6.01
C SER A 159 -0.02 5.01 -7.30
N GLY A 160 -0.20 6.03 -8.12
CA GLY A 160 0.54 6.22 -9.37
C GLY A 160 2.06 6.27 -9.18
N GLN A 161 2.54 6.72 -8.02
CA GLN A 161 3.95 6.70 -7.66
C GLN A 161 4.55 5.28 -7.58
N PHE A 162 3.74 4.25 -7.37
CA PHE A 162 4.18 2.85 -7.31
C PHE A 162 4.09 2.14 -8.66
N ALA A 163 3.32 2.68 -9.59
CA ALA A 163 3.09 2.11 -10.91
C ALA A 163 3.88 2.79 -12.03
N ARG A 164 4.25 4.07 -11.85
CA ARG A 164 4.73 4.95 -12.92
C ARG A 164 6.18 5.39 -12.73
N PHE A 165 7.08 4.48 -12.43
CA PHE A 165 8.53 4.77 -12.40
C PHE A 165 9.28 3.75 -13.24
N LYS A 166 10.52 4.10 -13.61
CA LYS A 166 11.46 3.24 -14.32
C LYS A 166 12.81 3.28 -13.63
N GLY A 167 13.46 2.12 -13.61
CA GLY A 167 14.79 1.94 -13.02
C GLY A 167 14.81 2.09 -11.50
N ARG A 168 16.01 2.17 -10.97
CA ARG A 168 16.28 2.35 -9.54
C ARG A 168 16.27 3.83 -9.15
N SER A 169 15.72 4.14 -7.99
CA SER A 169 15.78 5.49 -7.40
C SER A 169 15.57 5.47 -5.89
N ILE A 170 16.12 6.48 -5.20
CA ILE A 170 15.79 6.73 -3.78
C ILE A 170 14.30 7.02 -3.65
N ALA A 171 13.68 6.48 -2.62
CA ALA A 171 12.25 6.65 -2.36
C ALA A 171 11.97 6.77 -0.86
N GLU A 172 11.11 7.70 -0.45
CA GLU A 172 10.75 7.86 0.96
C GLU A 172 9.80 6.76 1.48
N SER A 173 8.97 6.21 0.61
CA SER A 173 7.93 5.24 0.97
C SER A 173 7.66 4.33 -0.22
N PRO A 174 8.61 3.45 -0.54
CA PRO A 174 8.38 2.43 -1.55
C PRO A 174 7.36 1.40 -1.07
N ALA A 175 6.72 0.68 -2.01
CA ALA A 175 5.72 -0.33 -1.69
C ALA A 175 6.32 -1.74 -1.75
N PHE A 176 5.80 -2.65 -0.93
CA PHE A 176 6.15 -4.08 -0.94
C PHE A 176 7.66 -4.31 -0.91
N CYS A 177 8.27 -3.82 0.16
CA CYS A 177 9.72 -3.83 0.28
C CYS A 177 10.29 -5.23 0.52
N LEU A 178 11.45 -5.46 -0.09
CA LEU A 178 12.43 -6.40 0.39
C LEU A 178 13.32 -5.60 1.36
N HIS A 179 13.19 -5.88 2.64
CA HIS A 179 13.95 -5.24 3.71
C HIS A 179 15.15 -6.08 4.10
N ARG A 180 16.26 -5.46 4.39
CA ARG A 180 17.34 -6.08 5.15
C ARG A 180 16.89 -6.24 6.61
N VAL A 181 17.00 -7.43 7.16
CA VAL A 181 16.56 -7.74 8.54
C VAL A 181 17.28 -6.85 9.54
N GLU A 182 18.59 -6.69 9.42
CA GLU A 182 19.39 -5.80 10.27
C GLU A 182 18.86 -4.36 10.29
N ALA A 183 18.47 -3.81 9.13
CA ALA A 183 17.92 -2.45 9.06
C ALA A 183 16.56 -2.31 9.77
N ILE A 184 15.72 -3.36 9.75
CA ILE A 184 14.47 -3.37 10.52
C ILE A 184 14.78 -3.46 12.02
N GLN A 185 15.73 -4.28 12.43
CA GLN A 185 16.14 -4.47 13.83
C GLN A 185 16.72 -3.19 14.42
N ASP A 186 17.57 -2.46 13.69
CA ASP A 186 18.16 -1.18 14.09
C ASP A 186 17.11 -0.13 14.48
N VAL A 187 15.91 -0.21 13.88
CA VAL A 187 14.82 0.71 14.18
C VAL A 187 13.71 0.10 15.03
N ASN A 188 13.95 -1.06 15.65
CA ASN A 188 13.00 -1.78 16.51
C ASN A 188 11.69 -2.17 15.82
N GLY A 189 11.74 -2.53 14.54
CA GLY A 189 10.57 -3.02 13.79
C GLY A 189 9.52 -1.95 13.50
N TRP A 190 8.28 -2.41 13.30
CA TRP A 190 7.13 -1.56 12.98
C TRP A 190 6.52 -0.91 14.22
N ASP A 191 6.19 0.37 14.13
CA ASP A 191 5.42 1.05 15.16
C ASP A 191 3.95 0.61 15.10
N GLU A 192 3.54 -0.20 16.07
CA GLU A 192 2.22 -0.81 16.16
C GLU A 192 1.08 0.20 16.34
N ARG A 193 1.39 1.46 16.65
CA ARG A 193 0.39 2.55 16.70
C ARG A 193 -0.21 2.88 15.33
N TRP A 194 0.45 2.52 14.23
CA TRP A 194 0.05 2.89 12.89
C TRP A 194 -0.68 1.76 12.16
N VAL A 195 -2.00 1.79 12.14
CA VAL A 195 -2.80 0.85 11.32
C VAL A 195 -2.68 1.16 9.83
N VAL A 196 -2.49 2.43 9.46
CA VAL A 196 -2.27 2.88 8.07
C VAL A 196 -1.01 3.74 8.02
N GLY A 197 -0.20 3.53 6.98
CA GLY A 197 1.05 4.26 6.77
C GLY A 197 2.23 3.76 7.63
N GLN A 198 2.11 2.54 8.18
CA GLN A 198 3.17 1.85 8.92
C GLN A 198 4.41 1.62 8.07
N ASP A 199 4.24 1.30 6.77
CA ASP A 199 5.35 1.10 5.82
C ASP A 199 6.16 2.39 5.63
N ARG A 200 5.45 3.52 5.48
CA ARG A 200 6.12 4.82 5.38
C ARG A 200 6.85 5.19 6.66
N ASP A 201 6.25 4.94 7.82
CA ASP A 201 6.88 5.21 9.11
C ASP A 201 8.18 4.39 9.27
N LEU A 202 8.13 3.10 8.98
CA LEU A 202 9.30 2.22 9.02
C LEU A 202 10.41 2.75 8.09
N ASN A 203 10.09 2.96 6.82
CA ASN A 203 11.07 3.40 5.83
C ASN A 203 11.70 4.77 6.17
N LEU A 204 10.95 5.70 6.76
CA LEU A 204 11.49 6.97 7.25
C LEU A 204 12.45 6.76 8.42
N ARG A 205 12.18 5.82 9.33
CA ARG A 205 13.08 5.49 10.45
C ARG A 205 14.34 4.78 9.96
N ILE A 206 14.23 3.85 9.02
CA ILE A 206 15.36 3.19 8.34
C ILE A 206 16.26 4.23 7.66
N ALA A 207 15.67 5.15 6.89
CA ALA A 207 16.42 6.23 6.25
C ALA A 207 17.13 7.17 7.25
N LYS A 208 16.47 7.50 8.37
CA LYS A 208 17.08 8.32 9.46
C LYS A 208 18.20 7.59 10.19
N ALA A 209 18.14 6.27 10.30
CA ALA A 209 19.22 5.45 10.84
C ALA A 209 20.42 5.34 9.88
N GLY A 210 20.31 5.93 8.69
CA GLY A 210 21.40 6.01 7.73
C GLY A 210 21.35 4.95 6.63
N TRP A 211 20.37 4.04 6.61
CA TRP A 211 20.22 3.04 5.56
C TRP A 211 19.57 3.64 4.31
N PRO A 212 20.10 3.38 3.10
CA PRO A 212 19.41 3.75 1.87
C PRO A 212 18.03 3.06 1.76
N VAL A 213 17.02 3.83 1.35
CA VAL A 213 15.70 3.34 1.01
C VAL A 213 15.44 3.63 -0.46
N MET A 214 15.20 2.59 -1.24
CA MET A 214 15.13 2.66 -2.69
C MET A 214 13.87 2.00 -3.24
N ARG A 215 13.61 2.19 -4.51
CA ARG A 215 12.64 1.43 -5.31
C ARG A 215 13.27 0.98 -6.61
N SER A 216 12.78 -0.14 -7.14
CA SER A 216 13.24 -0.72 -8.40
C SER A 216 12.10 -1.33 -9.20
N ASP A 217 12.22 -1.36 -10.51
CA ASP A 217 11.33 -2.06 -11.44
C ASP A 217 11.97 -3.32 -12.06
N ALA A 218 13.02 -3.86 -11.46
CA ALA A 218 13.61 -5.14 -11.84
C ALA A 218 12.62 -6.31 -11.74
N SER A 219 11.61 -6.16 -10.87
CA SER A 219 10.45 -7.02 -10.82
C SER A 219 9.19 -6.21 -10.46
N TYR A 220 8.04 -6.89 -10.45
CA TYR A 220 6.75 -6.27 -10.19
C TYR A 220 5.81 -7.21 -9.43
N LEU A 221 4.71 -6.65 -8.96
CA LEU A 221 3.59 -7.42 -8.43
C LEU A 221 2.26 -6.87 -8.97
N HIS A 222 1.27 -7.74 -8.94
CA HIS A 222 -0.13 -7.37 -9.09
C HIS A 222 -0.80 -7.37 -7.73
N MET A 223 -1.82 -6.54 -7.58
CA MET A 223 -2.59 -6.45 -6.34
C MET A 223 -4.06 -6.24 -6.68
N ALA A 224 -4.94 -7.08 -6.13
CA ALA A 224 -6.37 -6.85 -6.26
C ALA A 224 -6.78 -5.53 -5.63
N LYS A 225 -7.52 -4.74 -6.37
CA LYS A 225 -8.05 -3.46 -5.90
C LYS A 225 -9.50 -3.61 -5.42
N ARG A 226 -10.04 -2.53 -4.91
CA ARG A 226 -11.41 -2.48 -4.47
C ARG A 226 -12.38 -2.57 -5.64
N ARG A 227 -13.47 -3.33 -5.45
CA ARG A 227 -14.43 -3.62 -6.53
C ARG A 227 -15.57 -2.61 -6.64
N SER A 228 -15.78 -1.76 -5.63
CA SER A 228 -16.91 -0.83 -5.60
C SER A 228 -16.51 0.58 -5.15
N PHE A 229 -17.27 1.57 -5.60
CA PHE A 229 -17.10 2.96 -5.15
C PHE A 229 -17.38 3.13 -3.64
N SER A 230 -18.23 2.29 -3.05
CA SER A 230 -18.45 2.27 -1.59
C SER A 230 -17.17 1.84 -0.86
N SER A 231 -16.49 0.80 -1.32
CA SER A 231 -15.21 0.39 -0.73
C SER A 231 -14.09 1.40 -0.96
N LEU A 232 -14.13 2.14 -2.09
CA LEU A 232 -13.22 3.27 -2.35
C LEU A 232 -13.46 4.41 -1.34
N TRP A 233 -14.75 4.74 -1.07
CA TRP A 233 -15.12 5.72 -0.04
C TRP A 233 -14.57 5.35 1.33
N GLY A 234 -14.80 4.11 1.78
CA GLY A 234 -14.28 3.61 3.07
C GLY A 234 -12.74 3.70 3.14
N MET A 235 -12.05 3.38 2.04
CA MET A 235 -10.60 3.54 1.93
C MET A 235 -10.19 5.01 2.09
N GLY A 236 -10.75 5.92 1.28
CA GLY A 236 -10.42 7.34 1.31
C GLY A 236 -10.60 7.92 2.71
N HIS A 237 -11.77 7.67 3.33
CA HIS A 237 -12.07 8.12 4.69
C HIS A 237 -11.05 7.59 5.72
N ARG A 238 -10.72 6.29 5.69
CA ARG A 238 -9.73 5.69 6.58
C ARG A 238 -8.34 6.29 6.38
N TYR A 239 -7.89 6.49 5.13
CA TYR A 239 -6.60 7.11 4.84
C TYR A 239 -6.55 8.55 5.34
N GLY A 240 -7.59 9.36 5.11
CA GLY A 240 -7.68 10.73 5.63
C GLY A 240 -7.62 10.76 7.16
N TYR A 241 -8.41 9.92 7.82
CA TYR A 241 -8.44 9.81 9.27
C TYR A 241 -7.03 9.53 9.85
N TRP A 242 -6.36 8.50 9.36
CA TRP A 242 -5.03 8.13 9.85
C TRP A 242 -3.95 9.15 9.46
N ARG A 243 -4.12 9.84 8.32
CA ARG A 243 -3.23 10.92 7.92
C ARG A 243 -3.27 12.09 8.91
N ALA A 244 -4.45 12.53 9.33
CA ALA A 244 -4.59 13.57 10.36
C ALA A 244 -3.97 13.14 11.69
N ARG A 245 -4.11 11.87 12.06
CA ARG A 245 -3.53 11.31 13.27
C ARG A 245 -1.99 11.26 13.24
N GLN A 246 -1.42 10.90 12.11
CA GLN A 246 0.04 10.96 11.91
C GLN A 246 0.56 12.38 11.98
N ALA A 247 -0.21 13.33 11.45
CA ALA A 247 0.08 14.76 11.50
C ALA A 247 0.17 15.30 12.92
N SER A 248 -0.73 14.89 13.80
CA SER A 248 -0.74 15.33 15.21
C SER A 248 0.48 14.86 16.02
N VAL A 249 1.17 13.83 15.56
CA VAL A 249 2.41 13.34 16.21
C VAL A 249 3.66 13.96 15.60
N SER A 250 3.67 14.22 14.30
CA SER A 250 4.81 14.83 13.62
C SER A 250 4.41 15.51 12.31
N VAL A 251 4.54 16.84 12.30
CA VAL A 251 4.23 17.66 11.11
C VAL A 251 5.12 17.31 9.91
N SER A 252 6.36 16.84 10.13
CA SER A 252 7.28 16.41 9.07
C SER A 252 6.75 15.21 8.24
N ARG A 253 5.72 14.52 8.73
CA ARG A 253 5.08 13.41 8.02
C ARG A 253 4.03 13.87 7.00
N LEU A 254 3.68 15.17 6.99
CA LEU A 254 2.71 15.76 6.08
C LEU A 254 3.32 16.15 4.74
N ARG A 255 2.54 15.94 3.69
CA ARG A 255 2.78 16.53 2.38
C ARG A 255 1.66 17.52 2.10
N VAL A 256 1.98 18.79 1.90
CA VAL A 256 0.99 19.87 1.64
C VAL A 256 0.02 19.49 0.51
N ARG A 257 0.48 18.81 -0.53
CA ARG A 257 -0.34 18.35 -1.64
C ARG A 257 -1.51 17.43 -1.23
N GLU A 258 -1.41 16.72 -0.10
CA GLU A 258 -2.46 15.83 0.40
C GLU A 258 -3.67 16.61 0.95
N PHE A 259 -3.47 17.88 1.28
CA PHE A 259 -4.50 18.78 1.79
C PHE A 259 -5.12 19.67 0.69
N LEU A 260 -4.57 19.68 -0.51
CA LEU A 260 -5.09 20.50 -1.62
C LEU A 260 -6.58 20.25 -1.89
N PRO A 261 -7.10 19.02 -1.96
CA PRO A 261 -8.53 18.80 -2.15
C PRO A 261 -9.38 19.40 -1.03
N TRP A 262 -8.91 19.30 0.22
CA TRP A 262 -9.60 19.86 1.38
C TRP A 262 -9.68 21.38 1.32
N PHE A 263 -8.55 22.05 1.02
CA PHE A 263 -8.54 23.51 0.83
C PHE A 263 -9.38 23.94 -0.36
N GLY A 264 -9.38 23.18 -1.46
CA GLY A 264 -10.21 23.43 -2.63
C GLY A 264 -11.70 23.37 -2.29
N PHE A 265 -12.15 22.35 -1.56
CA PHE A 265 -13.54 22.23 -1.12
C PHE A 265 -13.95 23.37 -0.17
N LEU A 266 -13.08 23.74 0.78
CA LEU A 266 -13.34 24.87 1.66
C LEU A 266 -13.46 26.17 0.87
N ALA A 267 -12.56 26.43 -0.08
CA ALA A 267 -12.60 27.64 -0.90
C ALA A 267 -13.91 27.73 -1.72
N VAL A 268 -14.35 26.60 -2.30
CA VAL A 268 -15.62 26.51 -3.02
C VAL A 268 -16.81 26.79 -2.10
N ILE A 269 -16.86 26.15 -0.93
CA ILE A 269 -17.96 26.35 0.04
C ILE A 269 -17.99 27.79 0.54
N CYS A 270 -16.83 28.36 0.93
CA CYS A 270 -16.73 29.73 1.39
C CYS A 270 -17.14 30.73 0.29
N GLY A 271 -16.72 30.51 -0.94
CA GLY A 271 -17.07 31.39 -2.05
C GLY A 271 -18.56 31.38 -2.38
N PHE A 272 -19.26 30.25 -2.28
CA PHE A 272 -20.70 30.17 -2.38
C PHE A 272 -21.41 30.84 -1.17
N ALA A 273 -20.92 30.58 0.05
CA ALA A 273 -21.49 31.15 1.27
C ALA A 273 -21.39 32.69 1.30
N LEU A 274 -20.30 33.24 0.77
CA LEU A 274 -20.05 34.71 0.73
C LEU A 274 -20.59 35.38 -0.54
N SER A 275 -21.34 34.67 -1.38
CA SER A 275 -21.80 35.20 -2.67
C SER A 275 -22.73 36.41 -2.57
N GLY A 276 -23.40 36.62 -1.44
CA GLY A 276 -24.21 37.79 -1.16
C GLY A 276 -23.45 38.96 -0.53
N GLU A 277 -22.25 38.74 0.00
CA GLU A 277 -21.49 39.74 0.75
C GLU A 277 -20.22 40.19 0.01
N VAL A 278 -19.66 39.31 -0.83
CA VAL A 278 -18.40 39.57 -1.54
C VAL A 278 -18.60 39.41 -3.04
N ASP A 279 -18.51 40.52 -3.76
CA ASP A 279 -18.63 40.54 -5.22
C ASP A 279 -17.57 39.60 -5.86
N GLY A 280 -18.02 38.80 -6.82
CA GLY A 280 -17.15 37.90 -7.55
C GLY A 280 -16.86 36.57 -6.88
N SER A 281 -17.21 36.34 -5.61
CA SER A 281 -16.94 35.09 -4.89
C SER A 281 -17.61 33.86 -5.53
N ILE A 282 -18.81 34.03 -6.09
CA ILE A 282 -19.52 32.98 -6.83
C ILE A 282 -18.75 32.58 -8.11
N TYR A 283 -18.18 33.54 -8.83
CA TYR A 283 -17.42 33.27 -10.05
C TYR A 283 -16.13 32.52 -9.72
N LEU A 284 -15.47 32.85 -8.60
CA LEU A 284 -14.31 32.10 -8.12
C LEU A 284 -14.68 30.66 -7.82
N SER A 285 -15.78 30.40 -7.11
CA SER A 285 -16.25 29.04 -6.81
C SER A 285 -16.58 28.27 -8.09
N LEU A 286 -17.29 28.88 -9.04
CA LEU A 286 -17.59 28.24 -10.33
C LEU A 286 -16.32 27.97 -11.14
N TYR A 287 -15.34 28.86 -11.13
CA TYR A 287 -14.04 28.66 -11.77
C TYR A 287 -13.29 27.47 -11.15
N LEU A 288 -13.24 27.36 -9.82
CA LEU A 288 -12.60 26.24 -9.13
C LEU A 288 -13.28 24.90 -9.45
N VAL A 289 -14.61 24.87 -9.43
CA VAL A 289 -15.38 23.64 -9.76
C VAL A 289 -15.17 23.23 -11.22
N THR A 290 -15.26 24.17 -12.16
CA THR A 290 -15.08 23.86 -13.59
C THR A 290 -13.65 23.45 -13.92
N SER A 291 -12.66 24.10 -13.30
CA SER A 291 -11.25 23.73 -13.45
C SER A 291 -11.00 22.32 -12.91
N TYR A 292 -11.51 21.99 -11.73
CA TYR A 292 -11.40 20.64 -11.16
C TYR A 292 -12.06 19.58 -12.06
N ALA A 293 -13.29 19.86 -12.53
CA ALA A 293 -14.01 18.96 -13.43
C ALA A 293 -13.25 18.73 -14.74
N SER A 294 -12.69 19.79 -15.32
CA SER A 294 -11.89 19.72 -16.55
C SER A 294 -10.63 18.83 -16.37
N VAL A 295 -9.90 19.02 -15.27
CA VAL A 295 -8.73 18.20 -14.95
C VAL A 295 -9.12 16.74 -14.70
N ALA A 296 -10.21 16.50 -13.96
CA ALA A 296 -10.69 15.15 -13.70
C ALA A 296 -11.11 14.41 -14.99
N LEU A 297 -11.82 15.11 -15.89
CA LEU A 297 -12.20 14.58 -17.20
C LEU A 297 -10.98 14.31 -18.08
N LEU A 298 -10.00 15.21 -18.09
CA LEU A 298 -8.74 14.99 -18.83
C LEU A 298 -8.02 13.73 -18.34
N VAL A 299 -7.92 13.53 -17.01
CA VAL A 299 -7.33 12.32 -16.45
C VAL A 299 -8.15 11.09 -16.86
N GLY A 300 -9.48 11.17 -16.79
CA GLY A 300 -10.37 10.09 -17.26
C GLY A 300 -10.13 9.72 -18.74
N LEU A 301 -9.98 10.73 -19.59
CA LEU A 301 -9.68 10.54 -21.01
C LEU A 301 -8.30 9.88 -21.22
N LEU A 302 -7.27 10.35 -20.53
CA LEU A 302 -5.92 9.80 -20.63
C LEU A 302 -5.87 8.34 -20.17
N GLU A 303 -6.54 8.00 -19.07
CA GLU A 303 -6.61 6.61 -18.60
C GLU A 303 -7.49 5.74 -19.54
N ALA A 304 -8.56 6.30 -20.14
CA ALA A 304 -9.35 5.60 -21.14
C ALA A 304 -8.50 5.23 -22.38
N ILE A 305 -7.66 6.13 -22.85
CA ILE A 305 -6.71 5.87 -23.94
C ILE A 305 -5.67 4.83 -23.53
N ARG A 306 -5.10 4.96 -22.33
CA ARG A 306 -4.06 4.07 -21.79
C ARG A 306 -4.54 2.61 -21.70
N PHE A 307 -5.73 2.42 -21.14
CA PHE A 307 -6.31 1.10 -20.91
C PHE A 307 -7.26 0.64 -22.04
N ARG A 308 -7.48 1.47 -23.06
CA ARG A 308 -8.39 1.22 -24.18
C ARG A 308 -9.83 0.91 -23.74
N HIS A 309 -10.32 1.66 -22.75
CA HIS A 309 -11.62 1.42 -22.13
C HIS A 309 -12.40 2.73 -21.96
N ILE A 310 -13.38 2.97 -22.84
CA ILE A 310 -14.11 4.26 -22.95
C ILE A 310 -14.87 4.65 -21.66
N SER A 311 -15.37 3.67 -20.91
CA SER A 311 -16.13 3.94 -19.68
C SER A 311 -15.32 4.64 -18.58
N LEU A 312 -13.98 4.61 -18.69
CA LEU A 312 -13.06 5.26 -17.76
C LEU A 312 -13.14 6.81 -17.84
N ILE A 313 -13.63 7.37 -18.97
CA ILE A 313 -13.83 8.81 -19.13
C ILE A 313 -14.73 9.36 -18.02
N LEU A 314 -15.74 8.61 -17.60
CA LEU A 314 -16.65 9.00 -16.52
C LEU A 314 -16.31 8.32 -15.19
N GLY A 315 -15.84 7.07 -15.22
CA GLY A 315 -15.56 6.30 -14.01
C GLY A 315 -14.40 6.84 -13.20
N VAL A 316 -13.32 7.29 -13.85
CA VAL A 316 -12.15 7.88 -13.17
C VAL A 316 -12.49 9.21 -12.51
N PRO A 317 -13.14 10.19 -13.17
CA PRO A 317 -13.60 11.43 -12.51
C PRO A 317 -14.53 11.17 -11.32
N LEU A 318 -15.51 10.29 -11.46
CA LEU A 318 -16.40 9.92 -10.35
C LEU A 318 -15.61 9.36 -9.16
N GLY A 319 -14.73 8.43 -9.42
CA GLY A 319 -13.86 7.86 -8.39
C GLY A 319 -12.96 8.90 -7.73
N LEU A 320 -12.43 9.88 -8.48
CA LEU A 320 -11.61 10.98 -7.98
C LEU A 320 -12.39 11.86 -7.00
N VAL A 321 -13.63 12.24 -7.35
CA VAL A 321 -14.52 13.01 -6.47
C VAL A 321 -14.80 12.23 -5.18
N ILE A 322 -15.15 10.95 -5.29
CA ILE A 322 -15.39 10.07 -4.14
C ILE A 322 -14.17 10.00 -3.23
N LEU A 323 -12.98 9.78 -3.80
CA LEU A 323 -11.72 9.68 -3.06
C LEU A 323 -11.40 10.99 -2.33
N HIS A 324 -11.50 12.12 -3.00
CA HIS A 324 -11.17 13.42 -2.41
C HIS A 324 -12.15 13.82 -1.30
N ILE A 325 -13.47 13.64 -1.50
CA ILE A 325 -14.47 13.94 -0.48
C ILE A 325 -14.29 13.05 0.75
N SER A 326 -14.20 11.73 0.54
CA SER A 326 -14.06 10.77 1.64
C SER A 326 -12.76 10.98 2.42
N PHE A 327 -11.66 11.27 1.73
CA PHE A 327 -10.37 11.60 2.36
C PHE A 327 -10.46 12.88 3.18
N SER A 328 -11.10 13.95 2.65
CA SER A 328 -11.25 15.22 3.34
C SER A 328 -12.11 15.09 4.61
N LEU A 329 -13.20 14.32 4.55
CA LEU A 329 -14.02 14.00 5.73
C LEU A 329 -13.25 13.15 6.76
N GLY A 330 -12.43 12.22 6.29
CA GLY A 330 -11.52 11.46 7.14
C GLY A 330 -10.51 12.36 7.86
N LEU A 331 -9.90 13.33 7.16
CA LEU A 331 -8.99 14.32 7.75
C LEU A 331 -9.66 15.11 8.87
N LEU A 332 -10.86 15.62 8.63
CA LEU A 332 -11.64 16.36 9.64
C LEU A 332 -11.88 15.49 10.88
N ARG A 333 -12.40 14.26 10.69
CA ARG A 333 -12.68 13.33 11.79
C ARG A 333 -11.42 12.95 12.57
N GLY A 334 -10.32 12.73 11.89
CA GLY A 334 -9.03 12.38 12.50
C GLY A 334 -8.42 13.52 13.30
N GLY A 335 -8.54 14.76 12.78
CA GLY A 335 -8.03 15.98 13.42
C GLY A 335 -8.76 16.37 14.72
N LEU A 336 -10.03 15.98 14.85
CA LEU A 336 -10.85 16.25 16.04
C LEU A 336 -10.59 15.28 17.22
N LYS A 337 -9.77 14.24 17.04
CA LYS A 337 -9.51 13.23 18.06
C LYS A 337 -8.06 13.20 18.51
N GLN A 338 -7.82 13.03 19.78
CA GLN A 338 -6.47 12.76 20.31
C GLN A 338 -5.93 11.39 19.82
N PRO A 339 -4.59 11.19 19.73
CA PRO A 339 -4.01 9.90 19.36
C PRO A 339 -4.58 8.76 20.19
N PRO A 340 -5.07 7.64 19.61
CA PRO A 340 -5.67 6.57 20.39
C PRO A 340 -4.65 5.93 21.31
N PRO A 341 -4.99 5.63 22.57
CA PRO A 341 -4.24 4.70 23.38
C PRO A 341 -4.16 3.34 22.65
N ALA A 342 -3.12 2.57 22.93
CA ALA A 342 -2.79 1.32 22.21
C ALA A 342 -3.97 0.34 22.05
N ASN A 343 -4.95 0.35 22.99
CA ASN A 343 -6.07 -0.59 23.04
C ASN A 343 -7.29 -0.23 22.15
N GLU A 344 -7.41 0.99 21.63
CA GLU A 344 -8.52 1.36 20.71
C GLU A 344 -8.30 0.89 19.27
N ARG A 345 -7.14 0.33 18.96
CA ARG A 345 -6.78 -0.15 17.62
C ARG A 345 -7.60 -1.37 17.17
N VAL A 346 -8.04 -2.18 18.12
CA VAL A 346 -8.81 -3.41 17.85
C VAL A 346 -10.25 -3.11 17.39
N LYS A 347 -10.84 -2.00 17.82
CA LYS A 347 -12.23 -1.64 17.50
C LYS A 347 -12.42 -1.04 16.10
N SER A 348 -11.36 -0.58 15.44
CA SER A 348 -11.45 0.07 14.12
C SER A 348 -11.32 -0.89 12.93
N ALA A 349 -11.04 -2.16 13.17
CA ALA A 349 -10.90 -3.17 12.11
C ALA A 349 -12.24 -3.80 11.67
N ASN A 350 -13.30 -3.63 12.47
CA ASN A 350 -14.63 -4.24 12.25
C ASN A 350 -15.65 -3.31 11.57
N HIS A 351 -15.18 -2.24 10.88
CA HIS A 351 -16.07 -1.35 10.13
C HIS A 351 -15.58 -1.09 8.72
#